data_a76699c47cfa34aa817fe23cf81da27a
#
_entry.id   a76699c47cfa34aa817fe23cf81da27a
#
_cell.length_a   1.000
_cell.length_b   1.000
_cell.length_c   1.000
_cell.angle_alpha   90.00
_cell.angle_beta   90.00
_cell.angle_gamma   90.00
#
_symmetry.space_group_name_H-M   'P 1'
#
loop_
_entity.id
_entity.type
_entity.pdbx_description
1 polymer ?
#
loop_
_entity_poly.entity_id
_entity_poly.type
_entity_poly.pdbx_seq_one_letter_code
_entity_poly.pdbx_strand_id
1 'polypeptide(L)'
;MQRTAFLSVFGALVVAKSAGADAPDIIRAAASLDDDATPYLYAMAGGVFKKYGLDAHVERAASGSAVAASILGGAFEIGKSSITSFTSAHAHGLPLIAVSPGGEFDINLPQSLGMFVRADGPVKTGADLNGKTIAVQSLNDFFTLASRAWIDKNGGDSSTIRFTEVPMAGLGAAIAAGRIDAAILIEPFYHEALAGGQVRVIGNPNVALGPHFMQSVWFTSNDYVAKHPDVIGRFIRAMRESAAYANAHHAETAPLLAKFTGVDATDAVRIPQGVRFDPPQLQVLIDLQAKYKMIPASFDVRDLIYPPALR
;
A
#
# COMPACT_ATOMS: atom_id res chain seq x y z
N MET A 1 18.28 28.59 -85.70
CA MET A 1 18.98 28.07 -84.49
C MET A 1 18.12 28.35 -83.34
N GLN A 2 17.27 27.37 -82.91
CA GLN A 2 16.37 27.49 -81.76
C GLN A 2 16.99 26.71 -80.61
N ARG A 3 17.24 27.40 -79.48
CA ARG A 3 17.69 26.79 -78.20
C ARG A 3 16.46 26.52 -77.32
N THR A 4 16.17 25.23 -77.13
CA THR A 4 15.13 24.75 -76.22
C THR A 4 15.72 24.70 -74.82
N ALA A 5 15.13 25.44 -73.85
CA ALA A 5 15.47 25.41 -72.42
C ALA A 5 14.69 24.31 -71.75
N PHE A 6 15.38 23.32 -71.14
CA PHE A 6 14.78 22.32 -70.22
C PHE A 6 14.67 22.91 -68.80
N LEU A 7 13.44 23.08 -68.31
CA LEU A 7 13.18 23.37 -66.90
C LEU A 7 13.14 22.01 -66.16
N SER A 8 14.11 21.81 -65.29
CA SER A 8 14.09 20.69 -64.29
C SER A 8 13.30 21.12 -63.09
N VAL A 9 12.13 20.52 -62.87
CA VAL A 9 11.34 20.66 -61.62
C VAL A 9 11.88 19.68 -60.60
N PHE A 10 12.60 20.19 -59.60
CA PHE A 10 12.98 19.40 -58.43
C PHE A 10 11.76 19.34 -57.48
N GLY A 11 11.05 18.20 -57.49
CA GLY A 11 10.03 17.90 -56.50
C GLY A 11 10.68 17.54 -55.15
N ALA A 12 10.57 18.41 -54.17
CA ALA A 12 10.97 18.10 -52.77
C ALA A 12 9.99 17.08 -52.18
N LEU A 13 10.45 15.83 -52.02
CA LEU A 13 9.73 14.80 -51.31
C LEU A 13 9.77 15.14 -49.81
N VAL A 14 8.67 15.70 -49.27
CA VAL A 14 8.49 15.85 -47.83
C VAL A 14 8.17 14.48 -47.28
N VAL A 15 9.17 13.79 -46.73
CA VAL A 15 8.97 12.58 -45.95
C VAL A 15 8.34 12.99 -44.62
N ALA A 16 7.02 12.88 -44.51
CA ALA A 16 6.32 12.96 -43.24
C ALA A 16 6.84 11.82 -42.37
N LYS A 17 7.67 12.18 -41.38
CA LYS A 17 8.07 11.26 -40.31
C LYS A 17 6.80 10.85 -39.55
N SER A 18 6.27 9.66 -39.84
CA SER A 18 5.22 9.06 -39.03
C SER A 18 5.77 8.99 -37.62
N ALA A 19 5.15 9.70 -36.68
CA ALA A 19 5.38 9.50 -35.26
C ALA A 19 4.90 8.06 -34.95
N GLY A 20 5.79 7.11 -35.04
CA GLY A 20 5.56 5.80 -34.46
C GLY A 20 5.26 6.01 -33.00
N ALA A 21 4.16 5.47 -32.50
CA ALA A 21 3.91 5.43 -31.08
C ALA A 21 5.12 4.72 -30.45
N ASP A 22 5.84 5.43 -29.57
CA ASP A 22 6.94 4.84 -28.83
C ASP A 22 6.40 3.62 -28.07
N ALA A 23 7.21 2.55 -27.97
CA ALA A 23 6.83 1.38 -27.20
C ALA A 23 6.50 1.82 -25.75
N PRO A 24 5.48 1.22 -25.13
CA PRO A 24 5.11 1.60 -23.77
C PRO A 24 6.28 1.33 -22.81
N ASP A 25 6.46 2.23 -21.83
CA ASP A 25 7.43 2.01 -20.75
C ASP A 25 6.95 0.91 -19.82
N ILE A 26 7.82 -0.04 -19.53
CA ILE A 26 7.53 -1.16 -18.64
C ILE A 26 7.64 -0.71 -17.21
N ILE A 27 6.62 -1.00 -16.40
CA ILE A 27 6.61 -0.80 -14.95
C ILE A 27 6.31 -2.14 -14.27
N ARG A 28 7.29 -2.64 -13.52
CA ARG A 28 7.13 -3.81 -12.66
C ARG A 28 6.93 -3.33 -11.23
N ALA A 29 5.90 -3.84 -10.57
CA ALA A 29 5.60 -3.48 -9.19
C ALA A 29 5.67 -4.69 -8.26
N ALA A 30 6.12 -4.46 -7.02
CA ALA A 30 6.00 -5.40 -5.91
C ALA A 30 4.99 -4.85 -4.90
N ALA A 31 3.99 -5.65 -4.51
CA ALA A 31 2.92 -5.21 -3.61
C ALA A 31 2.51 -6.30 -2.61
N SER A 32 2.12 -5.88 -1.40
CA SER A 32 1.47 -6.75 -0.42
C SER A 32 0.06 -7.19 -0.87
N LEU A 33 -0.39 -8.32 -0.31
CA LEU A 33 -1.68 -8.97 -0.62
C LEU A 33 -2.82 -8.35 0.19
N ASP A 34 -3.26 -7.16 -0.19
CA ASP A 34 -4.33 -6.44 0.49
C ASP A 34 -5.12 -5.54 -0.47
N ASP A 35 -6.19 -4.93 0.02
CA ASP A 35 -7.10 -4.10 -0.76
C ASP A 35 -6.45 -2.84 -1.36
N ASP A 36 -5.37 -2.37 -0.76
CA ASP A 36 -4.61 -1.20 -1.23
C ASP A 36 -3.99 -1.40 -2.64
N ALA A 37 -3.90 -2.64 -3.12
CA ALA A 37 -3.43 -2.94 -4.46
C ALA A 37 -4.51 -2.69 -5.54
N THR A 38 -5.78 -2.54 -5.15
CA THR A 38 -6.92 -2.46 -6.08
C THR A 38 -6.78 -1.39 -7.17
N PRO A 39 -6.33 -0.13 -6.89
CA PRO A 39 -6.16 0.86 -7.96
C PRO A 39 -5.16 0.42 -9.02
N TYR A 40 -4.05 -0.20 -8.61
CA TYR A 40 -3.05 -0.72 -9.54
C TYR A 40 -3.59 -1.87 -10.38
N LEU A 41 -4.30 -2.81 -9.74
CA LEU A 41 -4.93 -3.96 -10.42
C LEU A 41 -5.97 -3.50 -11.45
N TYR A 42 -6.78 -2.50 -11.07
CA TYR A 42 -7.73 -1.89 -12.00
C TYR A 42 -7.02 -1.15 -13.14
N ALA A 43 -5.98 -0.37 -12.85
CA ALA A 43 -5.20 0.32 -13.87
C ALA A 43 -4.63 -0.65 -14.94
N MET A 44 -4.20 -1.84 -14.50
CA MET A 44 -3.75 -2.91 -15.40
C MET A 44 -4.90 -3.50 -16.21
N ALA A 45 -5.94 -4.00 -15.53
CA ALA A 45 -7.04 -4.74 -16.16
C ALA A 45 -7.94 -3.84 -17.00
N GLY A 46 -8.22 -2.62 -16.54
CA GLY A 46 -9.04 -1.61 -17.22
C GLY A 46 -8.31 -0.82 -18.30
N GLY A 47 -7.02 -1.09 -18.53
CA GLY A 47 -6.24 -0.45 -19.58
C GLY A 47 -5.84 1.01 -19.27
N VAL A 48 -6.00 1.48 -18.03
CA VAL A 48 -5.63 2.86 -17.65
C VAL A 48 -4.12 3.07 -17.81
N PHE A 49 -3.28 2.12 -17.39
CA PHE A 49 -1.83 2.22 -17.64
C PHE A 49 -1.50 2.34 -19.13
N LYS A 50 -2.15 1.53 -19.98
CA LYS A 50 -1.96 1.60 -21.43
C LYS A 50 -2.36 2.97 -22.00
N LYS A 51 -3.47 3.57 -21.52
CA LYS A 51 -3.90 4.93 -21.88
C LYS A 51 -2.79 5.97 -21.61
N TYR A 52 -1.99 5.74 -20.57
CA TYR A 52 -0.86 6.59 -20.22
C TYR A 52 0.47 6.12 -20.79
N GLY A 53 0.49 5.18 -21.74
CA GLY A 53 1.70 4.68 -22.39
C GLY A 53 2.59 3.85 -21.47
N LEU A 54 1.99 3.13 -20.50
CA LEU A 54 2.67 2.26 -19.55
C LEU A 54 2.23 0.81 -19.76
N ASP A 55 3.19 -0.12 -19.71
CA ASP A 55 2.96 -1.55 -19.63
C ASP A 55 3.30 -2.04 -18.22
N ALA A 56 2.27 -2.33 -17.43
CA ALA A 56 2.41 -2.53 -15.99
C ALA A 56 2.19 -3.99 -15.61
N HIS A 57 3.05 -4.47 -14.70
CA HIS A 57 3.01 -5.81 -14.12
C HIS A 57 3.10 -5.72 -12.60
N VAL A 58 2.53 -6.68 -11.87
CA VAL A 58 2.63 -6.72 -10.40
C VAL A 58 2.94 -8.12 -9.91
N GLU A 59 3.85 -8.20 -8.95
CA GLU A 59 4.19 -9.42 -8.22
C GLU A 59 3.89 -9.24 -6.73
N ARG A 60 3.62 -10.38 -6.08
CA ARG A 60 3.30 -10.43 -4.65
C ARG A 60 4.58 -10.35 -3.83
N ALA A 61 4.58 -9.55 -2.79
CA ALA A 61 5.69 -9.45 -1.84
C ALA A 61 5.26 -9.88 -0.44
N ALA A 62 6.17 -10.52 0.29
CA ALA A 62 5.90 -11.06 1.61
C ALA A 62 5.82 -9.98 2.70
N SER A 63 6.54 -8.87 2.55
CA SER A 63 6.62 -7.79 3.54
C SER A 63 7.06 -6.47 2.91
N GLY A 64 6.81 -5.35 3.60
CA GLY A 64 7.25 -4.02 3.16
C GLY A 64 8.78 -3.88 3.08
N SER A 65 9.52 -4.56 3.93
CA SER A 65 11.00 -4.58 3.86
C SER A 65 11.50 -5.33 2.62
N ALA A 66 10.85 -6.44 2.25
CA ALA A 66 11.16 -7.16 1.02
C ALA A 66 10.87 -6.30 -0.22
N VAL A 67 9.77 -5.52 -0.21
CA VAL A 67 9.46 -4.56 -1.27
C VAL A 67 10.56 -3.50 -1.37
N ALA A 68 10.94 -2.86 -0.26
CA ALA A 68 11.98 -1.84 -0.25
C ALA A 68 13.32 -2.36 -0.81
N ALA A 69 13.72 -3.55 -0.38
CA ALA A 69 14.94 -4.20 -0.88
C ALA A 69 14.88 -4.49 -2.39
N SER A 70 13.74 -4.94 -2.90
CA SER A 70 13.55 -5.24 -4.32
C SER A 70 13.61 -4.00 -5.21
N ILE A 71 13.09 -2.85 -4.73
CA ILE A 71 13.18 -1.55 -5.41
C ILE A 71 14.63 -1.08 -5.47
N LEU A 72 15.32 -1.11 -4.34
CA LEU A 72 16.73 -0.67 -4.26
C LEU A 72 17.67 -1.58 -5.04
N GLY A 73 17.34 -2.87 -5.14
CA GLY A 73 18.05 -3.84 -5.97
C GLY A 73 17.74 -3.75 -7.47
N GLY A 74 16.80 -2.90 -7.89
CA GLY A 74 16.41 -2.72 -9.29
C GLY A 74 15.59 -3.88 -9.88
N ALA A 75 15.07 -4.79 -9.05
CA ALA A 75 14.19 -5.86 -9.52
C ALA A 75 12.80 -5.34 -9.94
N PHE A 76 12.33 -4.28 -9.30
CA PHE A 76 11.07 -3.61 -9.57
C PHE A 76 11.26 -2.10 -9.61
N GLU A 77 10.41 -1.40 -10.39
CA GLU A 77 10.40 0.05 -10.52
C GLU A 77 9.53 0.70 -9.43
N ILE A 78 8.44 0.04 -9.06
CA ILE A 78 7.44 0.56 -8.11
C ILE A 78 7.23 -0.44 -6.97
N GLY A 79 7.14 0.06 -5.76
CA GLY A 79 6.81 -0.72 -4.57
C GLY A 79 5.56 -0.21 -3.88
N LYS A 80 4.83 -1.09 -3.20
CA LYS A 80 3.73 -0.73 -2.32
C LYS A 80 3.94 -1.39 -0.95
N SER A 81 3.90 -0.59 0.11
CA SER A 81 3.93 -1.11 1.48
C SER A 81 3.15 -0.21 2.44
N SER A 82 3.01 -0.68 3.69
CA SER A 82 2.48 0.19 4.75
C SER A 82 3.34 1.43 4.91
N ILE A 83 2.70 2.53 5.30
CA ILE A 83 3.42 3.79 5.58
C ILE A 83 4.49 3.59 6.65
N THR A 84 4.25 2.76 7.65
CA THR A 84 5.20 2.51 8.74
C THR A 84 6.46 1.80 8.25
N SER A 85 6.34 0.81 7.39
CA SER A 85 7.50 0.14 6.77
C SER A 85 8.29 1.11 5.89
N PHE A 86 7.59 1.94 5.11
CA PHE A 86 8.21 2.94 4.25
C PHE A 86 8.94 4.03 5.03
N THR A 87 8.31 4.61 6.07
CA THR A 87 8.93 5.64 6.93
C THR A 87 10.10 5.07 7.75
N SER A 88 10.01 3.82 8.20
CA SER A 88 11.12 3.13 8.84
C SER A 88 12.32 2.97 7.88
N ALA A 89 12.06 2.58 6.63
CA ALA A 89 13.12 2.49 5.62
C ALA A 89 13.82 3.85 5.41
N HIS A 90 13.07 4.95 5.32
CA HIS A 90 13.62 6.30 5.23
C HIS A 90 14.43 6.68 6.48
N ALA A 91 13.90 6.43 7.67
CA ALA A 91 14.59 6.73 8.94
C ALA A 91 15.94 5.99 9.06
N HIS A 92 16.12 4.89 8.34
CA HIS A 92 17.39 4.16 8.19
C HIS A 92 18.23 4.62 6.98
N GLY A 93 17.87 5.74 6.35
CA GLY A 93 18.62 6.34 5.24
C GLY A 93 18.44 5.68 3.89
N LEU A 94 17.43 4.84 3.70
CA LEU A 94 17.17 4.24 2.38
C LEU A 94 16.60 5.28 1.41
N PRO A 95 17.16 5.42 0.18
CA PRO A 95 16.82 6.48 -0.77
C PRO A 95 15.50 6.16 -1.51
N LEU A 96 14.39 6.15 -0.80
CA LEU A 96 13.04 5.88 -1.29
C LEU A 96 12.17 7.12 -1.23
N ILE A 97 11.22 7.26 -2.16
CA ILE A 97 10.30 8.40 -2.26
C ILE A 97 8.89 7.94 -2.64
N ALA A 98 7.87 8.44 -1.95
CA ALA A 98 6.47 8.14 -2.23
C ALA A 98 5.97 8.87 -3.48
N VAL A 99 5.29 8.16 -4.37
CA VAL A 99 4.81 8.68 -5.67
C VAL A 99 3.28 8.61 -5.82
N SER A 100 2.59 7.77 -5.03
CA SER A 100 1.12 7.75 -5.00
C SER A 100 0.63 7.31 -3.63
N PRO A 101 -0.49 7.87 -3.14
CA PRO A 101 -1.15 7.35 -1.95
C PRO A 101 -1.61 5.91 -2.18
N GLY A 102 -1.80 5.18 -1.08
CA GLY A 102 -2.42 3.86 -1.02
C GLY A 102 -3.77 3.92 -0.33
N GLY A 103 -4.09 2.93 0.51
CA GLY A 103 -5.33 2.88 1.26
C GLY A 103 -5.37 3.84 2.44
N GLU A 104 -6.57 4.26 2.80
CA GLU A 104 -6.84 5.18 3.89
C GLU A 104 -7.72 4.53 4.96
N PHE A 105 -7.62 5.02 6.17
CA PHE A 105 -8.55 4.73 7.26
C PHE A 105 -9.44 5.95 7.52
N ASP A 106 -10.74 5.72 7.64
CA ASP A 106 -11.72 6.69 8.13
C ASP A 106 -12.61 6.01 9.16
N ILE A 107 -12.64 6.58 10.38
CA ILE A 107 -13.42 6.03 11.50
C ILE A 107 -14.94 6.01 11.23
N ASN A 108 -15.42 6.83 10.30
CA ASN A 108 -16.83 6.94 9.94
C ASN A 108 -17.30 5.88 8.93
N LEU A 109 -16.35 5.12 8.38
CA LEU A 109 -16.65 4.07 7.39
C LEU A 109 -16.70 2.69 8.05
N PRO A 110 -17.33 1.70 7.40
CA PRO A 110 -17.27 0.31 7.85
C PRO A 110 -15.82 -0.16 8.04
N GLN A 111 -15.59 -0.97 9.06
CA GLN A 111 -14.25 -1.35 9.47
C GLN A 111 -13.82 -2.66 8.84
N SER A 112 -12.64 -2.69 8.26
CA SER A 112 -12.06 -3.82 7.53
C SER A 112 -10.98 -4.58 8.31
N LEU A 113 -10.82 -4.26 9.60
CA LEU A 113 -9.82 -4.90 10.46
C LEU A 113 -10.25 -4.95 11.93
N GLY A 114 -9.65 -5.86 12.69
CA GLY A 114 -9.87 -5.96 14.12
C GLY A 114 -8.74 -6.66 14.86
N MET A 115 -8.64 -6.40 16.17
CA MET A 115 -7.83 -7.18 17.10
C MET A 115 -8.60 -8.44 17.44
N PHE A 116 -8.07 -9.59 17.06
CA PHE A 116 -8.65 -10.91 17.29
C PHE A 116 -7.98 -11.61 18.45
N VAL A 117 -8.80 -12.33 19.21
CA VAL A 117 -8.40 -13.23 20.30
C VAL A 117 -9.20 -14.51 20.19
N ARG A 118 -8.82 -15.55 20.96
CA ARG A 118 -9.59 -16.80 21.01
C ARG A 118 -11.00 -16.55 21.57
N ALA A 119 -12.03 -17.15 20.97
CA ALA A 119 -13.43 -16.89 21.28
C ALA A 119 -13.79 -17.22 22.73
N ASP A 120 -13.28 -18.35 23.25
CA ASP A 120 -13.47 -18.83 24.62
C ASP A 120 -12.39 -18.35 25.60
N GLY A 121 -11.45 -17.49 25.13
CA GLY A 121 -10.34 -16.99 25.94
C GLY A 121 -10.72 -15.86 26.89
N PRO A 122 -9.90 -15.59 27.92
CA PRO A 122 -10.17 -14.58 28.96
C PRO A 122 -9.93 -13.15 28.49
N VAL A 123 -9.17 -12.93 27.40
CA VAL A 123 -8.77 -11.58 26.95
C VAL A 123 -9.98 -10.81 26.42
N LYS A 124 -10.28 -9.65 27.02
CA LYS A 124 -11.43 -8.78 26.66
C LYS A 124 -11.03 -7.34 26.39
N THR A 125 -9.94 -6.89 26.99
CA THR A 125 -9.48 -5.48 26.95
C THR A 125 -8.01 -5.38 26.58
N GLY A 126 -7.52 -4.15 26.37
CA GLY A 126 -6.09 -3.90 26.17
C GLY A 126 -5.25 -4.30 27.38
N ALA A 127 -5.77 -4.11 28.60
CA ALA A 127 -5.09 -4.49 29.85
C ALA A 127 -4.86 -6.01 29.97
N ASP A 128 -5.80 -6.83 29.47
CA ASP A 128 -5.67 -8.29 29.50
C ASP A 128 -4.56 -8.81 28.57
N LEU A 129 -4.08 -7.96 27.67
CA LEU A 129 -2.96 -8.29 26.77
C LEU A 129 -1.58 -8.08 27.39
N ASN A 130 -1.48 -7.46 28.58
CA ASN A 130 -0.18 -7.26 29.25
C ASN A 130 0.58 -8.59 29.41
N GLY A 131 1.84 -8.60 28.99
CA GLY A 131 2.70 -9.79 29.00
C GLY A 131 2.36 -10.86 27.98
N LYS A 132 1.37 -10.64 27.10
CA LYS A 132 0.88 -11.58 26.10
C LYS A 132 1.72 -11.54 24.82
N THR A 133 1.49 -12.53 23.96
CA THR A 133 2.12 -12.65 22.64
C THR A 133 1.16 -12.21 21.55
N ILE A 134 1.53 -11.18 20.80
CA ILE A 134 0.78 -10.70 19.64
C ILE A 134 1.56 -11.01 18.36
N ALA A 135 0.90 -11.66 17.42
CA ALA A 135 1.51 -11.89 16.12
C ALA A 135 1.22 -10.75 15.15
N VAL A 136 2.24 -10.43 14.34
CA VAL A 136 2.25 -9.44 13.28
C VAL A 136 2.88 -10.03 12.02
N GLN A 137 2.68 -9.41 10.85
CA GLN A 137 3.30 -9.90 9.61
C GLN A 137 4.81 -9.64 9.58
N SER A 138 5.24 -8.53 10.17
CA SER A 138 6.66 -8.17 10.31
C SER A 138 6.83 -7.31 11.56
N LEU A 139 7.92 -7.50 12.27
CA LEU A 139 8.26 -6.65 13.40
C LEU A 139 8.44 -5.21 12.95
N ASN A 140 7.97 -4.27 13.78
CA ASN A 140 7.97 -2.83 13.49
C ASN A 140 7.16 -2.39 12.26
N ASP A 141 6.15 -3.19 11.88
CA ASP A 141 5.18 -2.84 10.86
C ASP A 141 3.99 -2.00 11.41
N PHE A 142 3.03 -1.73 10.53
CA PHE A 142 1.80 -1.01 10.85
C PHE A 142 1.00 -1.69 11.97
N PHE A 143 0.90 -3.01 11.98
CA PHE A 143 0.14 -3.74 12.99
C PHE A 143 0.81 -3.72 14.35
N THR A 144 2.14 -3.67 14.41
CA THR A 144 2.89 -3.43 15.64
C THR A 144 2.55 -2.05 16.22
N LEU A 145 2.56 -1.00 15.39
CA LEU A 145 2.20 0.36 15.81
C LEU A 145 0.76 0.43 16.33
N ALA A 146 -0.19 -0.08 15.54
CA ALA A 146 -1.61 -0.07 15.86
C ALA A 146 -1.90 -0.84 17.16
N SER A 147 -1.27 -2.02 17.33
CA SER A 147 -1.40 -2.81 18.55
C SER A 147 -0.91 -2.06 19.79
N ARG A 148 0.28 -1.45 19.73
CA ARG A 148 0.83 -0.66 20.83
C ARG A 148 -0.08 0.49 21.21
N ALA A 149 -0.48 1.31 20.24
CA ALA A 149 -1.33 2.46 20.47
C ALA A 149 -2.70 2.06 21.06
N TRP A 150 -3.29 0.97 20.55
CA TRP A 150 -4.59 0.52 21.02
C TRP A 150 -4.53 -0.05 22.44
N ILE A 151 -3.50 -0.85 22.76
CA ILE A 151 -3.31 -1.42 24.11
C ILE A 151 -3.16 -0.30 25.14
N ASP A 152 -2.29 0.68 24.90
CA ASP A 152 -2.07 1.80 25.82
C ASP A 152 -3.34 2.64 26.00
N LYS A 153 -4.10 2.87 24.91
CA LYS A 153 -5.36 3.62 24.96
C LYS A 153 -6.46 2.86 25.72
N ASN A 154 -6.37 1.52 25.77
CA ASN A 154 -7.36 0.65 26.43
C ASN A 154 -6.86 0.08 27.77
N GLY A 155 -6.01 0.84 28.49
CA GLY A 155 -5.61 0.58 29.88
C GLY A 155 -4.51 -0.47 30.05
N GLY A 156 -3.88 -0.92 28.96
CA GLY A 156 -2.74 -1.83 28.99
C GLY A 156 -1.40 -1.09 29.01
N ASP A 157 -0.32 -1.86 29.01
CA ASP A 157 1.07 -1.43 28.85
C ASP A 157 1.69 -2.18 27.67
N SER A 158 1.77 -1.50 26.54
CA SER A 158 2.28 -2.08 25.30
C SER A 158 3.77 -2.43 25.33
N SER A 159 4.52 -1.93 26.33
CA SER A 159 5.93 -2.28 26.52
C SER A 159 6.13 -3.73 26.98
N THR A 160 5.09 -4.32 27.58
CA THR A 160 5.09 -5.70 28.08
C THR A 160 4.79 -6.75 27.02
N ILE A 161 4.34 -6.33 25.82
CA ILE A 161 3.92 -7.23 24.73
C ILE A 161 5.13 -7.89 24.09
N ARG A 162 5.01 -9.18 23.83
CA ARG A 162 5.94 -9.94 22.98
C ARG A 162 5.37 -10.02 21.58
N PHE A 163 6.03 -9.38 20.63
CA PHE A 163 5.67 -9.51 19.21
C PHE A 163 6.39 -10.69 18.57
N THR A 164 5.67 -11.41 17.68
CA THR A 164 6.21 -12.51 16.88
C THR A 164 5.70 -12.42 15.44
N GLU A 165 6.47 -12.91 14.48
CA GLU A 165 6.09 -12.89 13.07
C GLU A 165 5.33 -14.16 12.70
N VAL A 166 4.16 -13.98 12.09
CA VAL A 166 3.34 -15.04 11.50
C VAL A 166 2.70 -14.50 10.22
N PRO A 167 2.76 -15.22 9.10
CA PRO A 167 2.07 -14.83 7.87
C PRO A 167 0.57 -14.64 8.09
N MET A 168 -0.02 -13.63 7.44
CA MET A 168 -1.43 -13.23 7.61
C MET A 168 -2.41 -14.41 7.51
N ALA A 169 -2.25 -15.25 6.51
CA ALA A 169 -3.10 -16.43 6.29
C ALA A 169 -3.05 -17.47 7.46
N GLY A 170 -2.02 -17.42 8.30
CA GLY A 170 -1.86 -18.32 9.45
C GLY A 170 -2.37 -17.76 10.78
N LEU A 171 -2.68 -16.46 10.86
CA LEU A 171 -2.96 -15.78 12.11
C LEU A 171 -4.23 -16.31 12.81
N GLY A 172 -5.35 -16.44 12.08
CA GLY A 172 -6.60 -16.95 12.63
C GLY A 172 -6.45 -18.34 13.26
N ALA A 173 -5.79 -19.24 12.54
CA ALA A 173 -5.51 -20.61 13.03
C ALA A 173 -4.53 -20.61 14.22
N ALA A 174 -3.56 -19.70 14.26
CA ALA A 174 -2.62 -19.59 15.36
C ALA A 174 -3.30 -19.11 16.66
N ILE A 175 -4.25 -18.16 16.58
CA ILE A 175 -5.07 -17.70 17.70
C ILE A 175 -5.97 -18.84 18.20
N ALA A 176 -6.71 -19.49 17.29
CA ALA A 176 -7.61 -20.60 17.61
C ALA A 176 -6.90 -21.74 18.35
N ALA A 177 -5.70 -22.07 17.91
CA ALA A 177 -4.85 -23.08 18.52
C ALA A 177 -4.14 -22.62 19.82
N GLY A 178 -4.30 -21.36 20.25
CA GLY A 178 -3.64 -20.80 21.44
C GLY A 178 -2.12 -20.68 21.34
N ARG A 179 -1.56 -20.68 20.11
CA ARG A 179 -0.12 -20.47 19.88
C ARG A 179 0.29 -19.02 20.07
N ILE A 180 -0.64 -18.10 19.88
CA ILE A 180 -0.55 -16.67 20.12
C ILE A 180 -1.80 -16.21 20.85
N ASP A 181 -1.70 -15.11 21.60
CA ASP A 181 -2.83 -14.59 22.39
C ASP A 181 -3.73 -13.68 21.57
N ALA A 182 -3.17 -12.90 20.63
CA ALA A 182 -3.90 -11.99 19.76
C ALA A 182 -3.16 -11.72 18.43
N ALA A 183 -3.90 -11.21 17.45
CA ALA A 183 -3.36 -10.61 16.22
C ALA A 183 -4.37 -9.64 15.61
N ILE A 184 -3.91 -8.72 14.77
CA ILE A 184 -4.77 -7.94 13.90
C ILE A 184 -4.99 -8.73 12.60
N LEU A 185 -6.26 -8.95 12.25
CA LEU A 185 -6.68 -9.48 10.96
C LEU A 185 -7.37 -8.39 10.15
N ILE A 186 -7.11 -8.40 8.85
CA ILE A 186 -7.72 -7.52 7.86
C ILE A 186 -8.50 -8.32 6.82
N GLU A 187 -9.34 -7.65 6.04
CA GLU A 187 -10.02 -8.30 4.92
C GLU A 187 -9.03 -8.83 3.86
N PRO A 188 -9.32 -10.00 3.28
CA PRO A 188 -10.50 -10.85 3.50
C PRO A 188 -10.38 -11.82 4.69
N PHE A 189 -9.23 -11.94 5.33
CA PHE A 189 -8.97 -12.88 6.44
C PHE A 189 -9.79 -12.57 7.69
N TYR A 190 -10.26 -11.31 7.84
CA TYR A 190 -11.15 -10.90 8.93
C TYR A 190 -12.47 -11.69 8.89
N HIS A 191 -13.17 -11.70 7.77
CA HIS A 191 -14.42 -12.44 7.62
C HIS A 191 -14.22 -13.95 7.69
N GLU A 192 -13.18 -14.48 7.06
CA GLU A 192 -12.83 -15.90 7.13
C GLU A 192 -12.65 -16.37 8.58
N ALA A 193 -11.91 -15.61 9.38
CA ALA A 193 -11.66 -15.94 10.78
C ALA A 193 -12.94 -15.91 11.64
N LEU A 194 -13.82 -14.91 11.41
CA LEU A 194 -15.11 -14.84 12.10
C LEU A 194 -16.03 -15.99 11.72
N ALA A 195 -16.11 -16.36 10.46
CA ALA A 195 -16.92 -17.48 9.98
C ALA A 195 -16.52 -18.81 10.64
N GLY A 196 -15.24 -18.98 10.97
CA GLY A 196 -14.71 -20.14 11.70
C GLY A 196 -15.19 -20.26 13.15
N GLY A 197 -15.69 -19.20 13.77
CA GLY A 197 -16.28 -19.18 15.12
C GLY A 197 -15.32 -19.45 16.29
N GLN A 198 -14.03 -19.70 16.01
CA GLN A 198 -13.02 -20.04 17.03
C GLN A 198 -12.31 -18.79 17.59
N VAL A 199 -12.48 -17.67 16.96
CA VAL A 199 -11.90 -16.37 17.33
C VAL A 199 -12.97 -15.29 17.38
N ARG A 200 -12.70 -14.19 18.09
CA ARG A 200 -13.58 -13.03 18.17
C ARG A 200 -12.79 -11.73 18.16
N VAL A 201 -13.43 -10.66 17.75
CA VAL A 201 -12.88 -9.29 17.77
C VAL A 201 -13.08 -8.69 19.16
N ILE A 202 -12.07 -7.98 19.66
CA ILE A 202 -12.13 -7.18 20.90
C ILE A 202 -12.03 -5.67 20.69
N GLY A 203 -11.75 -5.25 19.47
CA GLY A 203 -11.73 -3.83 19.10
C GLY A 203 -11.06 -3.59 17.77
N ASN A 204 -11.08 -2.33 17.33
CA ASN A 204 -10.37 -1.88 16.14
C ASN A 204 -9.14 -1.06 16.53
N PRO A 205 -7.92 -1.57 16.35
CA PRO A 205 -6.69 -0.86 16.70
C PRO A 205 -6.47 0.45 15.97
N ASN A 206 -7.00 0.61 14.76
CA ASN A 206 -6.84 1.83 13.97
C ASN A 206 -7.42 3.07 14.67
N VAL A 207 -8.50 2.92 15.46
CA VAL A 207 -9.10 4.06 16.18
C VAL A 207 -8.16 4.69 17.23
N ALA A 208 -7.09 4.00 17.57
CA ALA A 208 -6.06 4.53 18.47
C ALA A 208 -5.03 5.40 17.77
N LEU A 209 -4.88 5.24 16.45
CA LEU A 209 -3.93 5.99 15.64
C LEU A 209 -4.48 7.36 15.23
N GLY A 210 -5.78 7.48 15.05
CA GLY A 210 -6.46 8.71 14.68
C GLY A 210 -7.81 8.46 14.00
N PRO A 211 -8.60 9.50 13.78
CA PRO A 211 -9.89 9.38 13.09
C PRO A 211 -9.76 9.17 11.57
N HIS A 212 -8.69 9.70 10.97
CA HIS A 212 -8.42 9.60 9.55
C HIS A 212 -6.91 9.63 9.31
N PHE A 213 -6.38 8.66 8.56
CA PHE A 213 -4.96 8.58 8.20
C PHE A 213 -4.74 7.66 7.00
N MET A 214 -3.61 7.84 6.33
CA MET A 214 -3.18 6.98 5.22
C MET A 214 -2.41 5.76 5.75
N GLN A 215 -2.80 4.56 5.31
CA GLN A 215 -2.24 3.30 5.80
C GLN A 215 -1.04 2.83 4.98
N SER A 216 -1.00 3.15 3.70
CA SER A 216 0.01 2.67 2.77
C SER A 216 0.37 3.69 1.70
N VAL A 217 1.48 3.46 1.03
CA VAL A 217 1.96 4.28 -0.08
C VAL A 217 2.55 3.42 -1.19
N TRP A 218 2.46 3.94 -2.43
CA TRP A 218 3.24 3.51 -3.57
C TRP A 218 4.50 4.36 -3.66
N PHE A 219 5.66 3.74 -3.81
CA PHE A 219 6.96 4.40 -3.78
C PHE A 219 7.93 3.84 -4.81
N THR A 220 9.01 4.54 -5.01
CA THR A 220 10.12 4.14 -5.85
C THR A 220 11.45 4.62 -5.26
N SER A 221 12.57 4.38 -5.93
CA SER A 221 13.85 4.95 -5.50
C SER A 221 14.02 6.40 -5.99
N ASN A 222 14.77 7.20 -5.23
CA ASN A 222 15.14 8.56 -5.64
C ASN A 222 15.89 8.56 -6.99
N ASP A 223 16.71 7.53 -7.23
CA ASP A 223 17.43 7.36 -8.50
C ASP A 223 16.48 7.14 -9.68
N TYR A 224 15.45 6.30 -9.50
CA TYR A 224 14.48 6.04 -10.56
C TYR A 224 13.65 7.29 -10.92
N VAL A 225 13.19 8.04 -9.91
CA VAL A 225 12.47 9.30 -10.15
C VAL A 225 13.34 10.31 -10.90
N ALA A 226 14.61 10.41 -10.52
CA ALA A 226 15.54 11.35 -11.18
C ALA A 226 15.80 11.00 -12.65
N LYS A 227 15.84 9.69 -12.98
CA LYS A 227 16.09 9.20 -14.33
C LYS A 227 14.84 9.13 -15.20
N HIS A 228 13.66 8.94 -14.61
CA HIS A 228 12.39 8.68 -15.31
C HIS A 228 11.23 9.56 -14.82
N PRO A 229 11.40 10.91 -14.72
CA PRO A 229 10.39 11.79 -14.13
C PRO A 229 9.07 11.82 -14.93
N ASP A 230 9.11 11.64 -16.24
CA ASP A 230 7.95 11.57 -17.11
C ASP A 230 7.16 10.27 -16.93
N VAL A 231 7.84 9.13 -16.78
CA VAL A 231 7.24 7.82 -16.47
C VAL A 231 6.50 7.92 -15.14
N ILE A 232 7.14 8.45 -14.11
CA ILE A 232 6.52 8.65 -12.79
C ILE A 232 5.35 9.62 -12.87
N GLY A 233 5.44 10.70 -13.64
CA GLY A 233 4.32 11.62 -13.86
C GLY A 233 3.11 10.94 -14.51
N ARG A 234 3.31 10.05 -15.48
CA ARG A 234 2.24 9.24 -16.10
C ARG A 234 1.68 8.21 -15.11
N PHE A 235 2.53 7.55 -14.32
CA PHE A 235 2.12 6.64 -13.26
C PHE A 235 1.22 7.33 -12.23
N ILE A 236 1.60 8.50 -11.71
CA ILE A 236 0.80 9.28 -10.75
C ILE A 236 -0.60 9.57 -11.31
N ARG A 237 -0.70 10.00 -12.57
CA ARG A 237 -2.00 10.27 -13.20
C ARG A 237 -2.85 9.02 -13.34
N ALA A 238 -2.26 7.90 -13.77
CA ALA A 238 -2.94 6.63 -13.91
C ALA A 238 -3.46 6.12 -12.56
N MET A 239 -2.66 6.20 -11.51
CA MET A 239 -3.06 5.79 -10.15
C MET A 239 -4.19 6.64 -9.59
N ARG A 240 -4.16 7.97 -9.78
CA ARG A 240 -5.25 8.87 -9.37
C ARG A 240 -6.58 8.54 -10.04
N GLU A 241 -6.57 8.36 -11.36
CA GLU A 241 -7.76 7.97 -12.12
C GLU A 241 -8.31 6.64 -11.60
N SER A 242 -7.42 5.68 -11.37
CA SER A 242 -7.79 4.33 -10.94
C SER A 242 -8.25 4.27 -9.48
N ALA A 243 -7.68 5.06 -8.58
CA ALA A 243 -8.13 5.16 -7.20
C ALA A 243 -9.53 5.78 -7.12
N ALA A 244 -9.77 6.86 -7.86
CA ALA A 244 -11.10 7.47 -7.95
C ALA A 244 -12.15 6.49 -8.50
N TYR A 245 -11.78 5.71 -9.52
CA TYR A 245 -12.67 4.68 -10.08
C TYR A 245 -12.94 3.57 -9.06
N ALA A 246 -11.90 3.02 -8.43
CA ALA A 246 -12.03 1.93 -7.46
C ALA A 246 -12.94 2.31 -6.28
N ASN A 247 -12.85 3.54 -5.80
CA ASN A 247 -13.72 4.06 -4.73
C ASN A 247 -15.21 4.10 -5.13
N ALA A 248 -15.50 4.32 -6.41
CA ALA A 248 -16.87 4.40 -6.90
C ALA A 248 -17.44 3.04 -7.37
N HIS A 249 -16.58 2.04 -7.64
CA HIS A 249 -16.94 0.80 -8.33
C HIS A 249 -16.43 -0.46 -7.61
N HIS A 250 -16.70 -0.57 -6.31
CA HIS A 250 -16.19 -1.68 -5.47
C HIS A 250 -16.58 -3.06 -6.03
N ALA A 251 -17.82 -3.24 -6.47
CA ALA A 251 -18.29 -4.51 -7.03
C ALA A 251 -17.53 -4.96 -8.29
N GLU A 252 -17.12 -4.00 -9.14
CA GLU A 252 -16.38 -4.30 -10.35
C GLU A 252 -14.90 -4.62 -10.08
N THR A 253 -14.35 -4.07 -9.01
CA THR A 253 -12.92 -4.24 -8.65
C THR A 253 -12.67 -5.41 -7.70
N ALA A 254 -13.68 -5.90 -6.97
CA ALA A 254 -13.56 -7.04 -6.06
C ALA A 254 -13.01 -8.31 -6.74
N PRO A 255 -13.44 -8.73 -7.95
CA PRO A 255 -12.87 -9.88 -8.64
C PRO A 255 -11.38 -9.75 -8.96
N LEU A 256 -10.89 -8.52 -9.19
CA LEU A 256 -9.46 -8.26 -9.43
C LEU A 256 -8.66 -8.51 -8.16
N LEU A 257 -9.16 -8.04 -7.03
CA LEU A 257 -8.57 -8.27 -5.72
C LEU A 257 -8.57 -9.76 -5.38
N ALA A 258 -9.69 -10.46 -5.55
CA ALA A 258 -9.81 -11.88 -5.31
C ALA A 258 -8.81 -12.70 -6.13
N LYS A 259 -8.66 -12.39 -7.42
CA LYS A 259 -7.65 -13.01 -8.29
C LYS A 259 -6.22 -12.75 -7.79
N PHE A 260 -5.94 -11.55 -7.30
CA PHE A 260 -4.61 -11.17 -6.82
C PHE A 260 -4.30 -11.80 -5.46
N THR A 261 -5.23 -11.77 -4.51
CA THR A 261 -5.02 -12.32 -3.16
C THR A 261 -5.16 -13.84 -3.09
N GLY A 262 -6.00 -14.42 -3.96
CA GLY A 262 -6.39 -15.82 -3.93
C GLY A 262 -7.54 -16.11 -2.96
N VAL A 263 -8.18 -15.05 -2.40
CA VAL A 263 -9.30 -15.15 -1.44
C VAL A 263 -10.47 -14.35 -1.97
N ASP A 264 -11.69 -14.87 -1.81
CA ASP A 264 -12.91 -14.17 -2.22
C ASP A 264 -13.05 -12.85 -1.45
N ALA A 265 -13.24 -11.76 -2.18
CA ALA A 265 -13.36 -10.41 -1.64
C ALA A 265 -14.73 -9.79 -1.96
N THR A 266 -15.71 -10.59 -2.39
CA THR A 266 -17.03 -10.10 -2.85
C THR A 266 -17.77 -9.36 -1.73
N ASP A 267 -17.75 -9.93 -0.52
CA ASP A 267 -18.43 -9.36 0.66
C ASP A 267 -17.44 -8.60 1.60
N ALA A 268 -16.18 -8.47 1.19
CA ALA A 268 -15.18 -7.77 2.01
C ALA A 268 -15.50 -6.28 2.13
N VAL A 269 -15.34 -5.74 3.33
CA VAL A 269 -15.36 -4.29 3.54
C VAL A 269 -14.14 -3.69 2.85
N ARG A 270 -14.39 -2.84 1.87
CA ARG A 270 -13.36 -2.20 1.06
C ARG A 270 -12.91 -0.91 1.74
N ILE A 271 -11.61 -0.66 1.73
CA ILE A 271 -11.05 0.58 2.29
C ILE A 271 -11.05 1.69 1.24
N PRO A 272 -11.15 2.97 1.67
CA PRO A 272 -10.95 4.09 0.75
C PRO A 272 -9.54 4.06 0.16
N GLN A 273 -9.46 4.35 -1.12
CA GLN A 273 -8.19 4.47 -1.83
C GLN A 273 -7.81 5.94 -1.96
N GLY A 274 -6.64 6.32 -1.49
CA GLY A 274 -6.15 7.69 -1.56
C GLY A 274 -5.98 8.16 -3.00
N VAL A 275 -6.60 9.30 -3.34
CA VAL A 275 -6.49 9.92 -4.67
C VAL A 275 -5.36 10.94 -4.71
N ARG A 276 -5.12 11.61 -3.59
CA ARG A 276 -4.06 12.62 -3.40
C ARG A 276 -3.42 12.46 -2.04
N PHE A 277 -2.16 12.85 -1.92
CA PHE A 277 -1.53 12.94 -0.62
C PHE A 277 -2.14 14.09 0.20
N ASP A 278 -2.45 13.78 1.46
CA ASP A 278 -2.71 14.74 2.51
C ASP A 278 -1.63 14.58 3.60
N PRO A 279 -0.58 15.43 3.61
CA PRO A 279 0.56 15.26 4.51
C PRO A 279 0.20 15.12 6.00
N PRO A 280 -0.76 15.87 6.58
CA PRO A 280 -1.19 15.66 7.96
C PRO A 280 -1.63 14.23 8.28
N GLN A 281 -2.31 13.55 7.34
CA GLN A 281 -2.77 12.17 7.53
C GLN A 281 -1.63 11.13 7.61
N LEU A 282 -0.48 11.44 7.02
CA LEU A 282 0.70 10.58 7.13
C LEU A 282 1.56 10.97 8.35
N GLN A 283 1.63 12.28 8.66
CA GLN A 283 2.46 12.79 9.74
C GLN A 283 2.12 12.15 11.08
N VAL A 284 0.84 11.95 11.37
CA VAL A 284 0.38 11.34 12.63
C VAL A 284 1.02 9.97 12.87
N LEU A 285 1.23 9.17 11.83
CA LEU A 285 1.84 7.84 11.96
C LEU A 285 3.36 7.92 12.17
N ILE A 286 4.03 8.90 11.58
CA ILE A 286 5.46 9.17 11.81
C ILE A 286 5.68 9.57 13.28
N ASP A 287 4.85 10.48 13.79
CA ASP A 287 4.93 10.95 15.18
C ASP A 287 4.69 9.79 16.18
N LEU A 288 3.71 8.94 15.88
CA LEU A 288 3.44 7.74 16.70
C LEU A 288 4.58 6.72 16.63
N GLN A 289 5.18 6.49 15.47
CA GLN A 289 6.36 5.63 15.36
C GLN A 289 7.53 6.15 16.21
N ALA A 290 7.79 7.44 16.19
CA ALA A 290 8.82 8.06 17.03
C ALA A 290 8.47 7.92 18.52
N LYS A 291 7.21 8.16 18.92
CA LYS A 291 6.72 7.96 20.30
C LYS A 291 6.96 6.53 20.79
N TYR A 292 6.68 5.53 19.95
CA TYR A 292 6.87 4.11 20.28
C TYR A 292 8.29 3.59 20.01
N LYS A 293 9.24 4.48 19.68
CA LYS A 293 10.65 4.15 19.40
C LYS A 293 10.81 3.13 18.27
N MET A 294 9.89 3.12 17.32
CA MET A 294 9.99 2.31 16.09
C MET A 294 10.89 2.98 15.05
N ILE A 295 11.05 4.31 15.15
CA ILE A 295 12.04 5.12 14.45
C ILE A 295 12.78 6.02 15.44
N PRO A 296 13.99 6.49 15.12
CA PRO A 296 14.80 7.28 16.05
C PRO A 296 14.19 8.62 16.45
N ALA A 297 13.55 9.32 15.50
CA ALA A 297 12.89 10.62 15.70
C ALA A 297 11.80 10.83 14.64
N SER A 298 10.85 11.73 14.92
CA SER A 298 9.91 12.23 13.93
C SER A 298 10.62 13.15 12.93
N PHE A 299 10.07 13.22 11.72
CA PHE A 299 10.54 14.07 10.63
C PHE A 299 9.35 14.55 9.79
N ASP A 300 9.54 15.59 8.96
CA ASP A 300 8.46 16.09 8.11
C ASP A 300 8.17 15.08 6.98
N VAL A 301 6.94 14.63 6.91
CA VAL A 301 6.49 13.69 5.87
C VAL A 301 6.69 14.22 4.44
N ARG A 302 6.76 15.54 4.26
CA ARG A 302 6.99 16.15 2.93
C ARG A 302 8.33 15.76 2.35
N ASP A 303 9.31 15.43 3.20
CA ASP A 303 10.63 14.94 2.78
C ASP A 303 10.57 13.58 2.08
N LEU A 304 9.46 12.85 2.30
CA LEU A 304 9.20 11.51 1.74
C LEU A 304 8.39 11.53 0.44
N ILE A 305 7.71 12.63 0.12
CA ILE A 305 6.75 12.67 -0.98
C ILE A 305 7.38 13.35 -2.19
N TYR A 306 7.32 12.71 -3.34
CA TYR A 306 7.75 13.31 -4.60
C TYR A 306 6.92 14.58 -4.87
N PRO A 307 7.52 15.78 -5.00
CA PRO A 307 6.78 17.04 -5.04
C PRO A 307 5.68 17.10 -6.10
N PRO A 308 5.81 16.53 -7.32
CA PRO A 308 4.72 16.46 -8.28
C PRO A 308 3.53 15.60 -7.84
N ALA A 309 3.72 14.65 -6.92
CA ALA A 309 2.63 13.83 -6.41
C ALA A 309 1.73 14.55 -5.40
N LEU A 310 2.19 15.67 -4.83
CA LEU A 310 1.40 16.56 -3.96
C LEU A 310 0.39 17.44 -4.71
N ARG A 311 0.54 17.61 -6.04
CA ARG A 311 -0.31 18.46 -6.89
C ARG A 311 -1.48 17.66 -7.49
#